data_b3df5e24b7031468fb47febc169d3800
#
_entry.id   b3df5e24b7031468fb47febc169d3800
#
_cell.length_a   1.000
_cell.length_b   1.000
_cell.length_c   1.000
_cell.angle_alpha   90.00
_cell.angle_beta   90.00
_cell.angle_gamma   90.00
#
_symmetry.space_group_name_H-M   'P 1'
#
loop_
_entity.id
_entity.type
_entity.pdbx_description
1 polymer ?
#
loop_
_entity_poly.entity_id
_entity_poly.type
_entity_poly.pdbx_seq_one_letter_code
_entity_poly.pdbx_strand_id
1 'polypeptide(L)'
;ITIGTGNSGCGAVHDFLINNSKYKSPFKDQEFRMIDDPDGILNLYYNFYKNRSINNSSNAIMRFKNYIHNLISLEMNVNNENIKIYNKNILSLSDEYIKNITTVDYNSFPQFIAIQTGFLKKNYFHFKKKLFGSKTNESFFKMYLPVNEDIFLKQSKIYLNKILRYQFEGKKIDHIVLDQAFNMLNFADSFSFFDNVKIILVTRDPRGIYNSMKTRRSLAYPNYSLDVWTEWYG
;
A
#
# COMPACT_ATOMS: atom_id res chain seq x y z
N ILE A 1 -8.87 0.00 -14.41
CA ILE A 1 -7.54 -0.45 -13.94
C ILE A 1 -6.97 -1.40 -14.98
N THR A 2 -5.72 -1.18 -15.39
CA THR A 2 -4.94 -2.13 -16.20
C THR A 2 -4.15 -3.05 -15.27
N ILE A 3 -4.21 -4.35 -15.50
CA ILE A 3 -3.48 -5.35 -14.72
C ILE A 3 -2.89 -6.43 -15.62
N GLY A 4 -1.78 -7.02 -15.21
CA GLY A 4 -1.11 -8.11 -15.90
C GLY A 4 0.24 -8.42 -15.31
N THR A 5 0.90 -9.45 -15.82
CA THR A 5 2.28 -9.76 -15.43
C THR A 5 3.21 -8.64 -15.90
N GLY A 6 4.26 -8.35 -15.14
CA GLY A 6 5.29 -7.39 -15.56
C GLY A 6 5.80 -7.68 -16.98
N ASN A 7 6.01 -6.64 -17.76
CA ASN A 7 6.34 -6.71 -19.21
C ASN A 7 5.27 -7.37 -20.10
N SER A 8 4.03 -7.52 -19.63
CA SER A 8 2.90 -7.97 -20.47
C SER A 8 2.46 -6.90 -21.48
N GLY A 9 2.73 -5.63 -21.21
CA GLY A 9 2.28 -4.49 -22.00
C GLY A 9 1.21 -3.64 -21.31
N CYS A 10 0.97 -3.84 -20.01
CA CYS A 10 0.00 -3.04 -19.24
C CYS A 10 0.26 -1.54 -19.37
N GLY A 11 1.50 -1.09 -19.23
CA GLY A 11 1.86 0.32 -19.38
C GLY A 11 1.47 0.88 -20.75
N ALA A 12 1.66 0.13 -21.84
CA ALA A 12 1.25 0.60 -23.16
C ALA A 12 -0.27 0.79 -23.29
N VAL A 13 -1.06 -0.09 -22.65
CA VAL A 13 -2.52 0.04 -22.60
C VAL A 13 -2.92 1.23 -21.73
N HIS A 14 -2.26 1.41 -20.59
CA HIS A 14 -2.44 2.57 -19.72
C HIS A 14 -2.16 3.87 -20.47
N ASP A 15 -1.00 3.98 -21.16
CA ASP A 15 -0.62 5.14 -21.95
C ASP A 15 -1.61 5.45 -23.07
N PHE A 16 -2.08 4.40 -23.76
CA PHE A 16 -3.13 4.55 -24.76
C PHE A 16 -4.41 5.16 -24.17
N LEU A 17 -4.82 4.72 -22.99
CA LEU A 17 -6.02 5.25 -22.33
C LEU A 17 -5.84 6.71 -21.91
N ILE A 18 -4.73 7.06 -21.27
CA ILE A 18 -4.53 8.42 -20.75
C ILE A 18 -4.28 9.47 -21.86
N ASN A 19 -3.94 9.05 -23.05
CA ASN A 19 -3.90 9.94 -24.24
C ASN A 19 -5.31 10.43 -24.66
N ASN A 20 -6.37 9.78 -24.20
CA ASN A 20 -7.73 10.26 -24.43
C ASN A 20 -8.12 11.25 -23.30
N SER A 21 -8.70 12.38 -23.68
CA SER A 21 -9.05 13.49 -22.76
C SER A 21 -10.00 13.08 -21.62
N LYS A 22 -10.82 12.05 -21.81
CA LYS A 22 -11.78 11.53 -20.81
C LYS A 22 -11.11 10.75 -19.67
N TYR A 23 -9.89 10.27 -19.88
CA TYR A 23 -9.16 9.43 -18.93
C TYR A 23 -7.98 10.19 -18.35
N LYS A 24 -7.81 10.10 -17.04
CA LYS A 24 -6.69 10.72 -16.34
C LYS A 24 -6.06 9.73 -15.38
N SER A 25 -4.73 9.74 -15.29
CA SER A 25 -4.00 9.00 -14.27
C SER A 25 -3.37 9.98 -13.28
N PRO A 26 -3.58 9.80 -11.97
CA PRO A 26 -2.89 10.60 -10.96
C PRO A 26 -1.40 10.26 -10.87
N PHE A 27 -1.00 9.10 -11.37
CA PHE A 27 0.34 8.53 -11.21
C PHE A 27 1.16 8.51 -12.50
N LYS A 28 0.65 9.10 -13.59
CA LYS A 28 1.31 9.13 -14.90
C LYS A 28 2.05 7.80 -15.23
N ASP A 29 3.36 7.80 -15.10
CA ASP A 29 4.25 6.68 -15.48
C ASP A 29 4.53 5.71 -14.30
N GLN A 30 3.79 5.81 -13.20
CA GLN A 30 3.98 4.97 -12.01
C GLN A 30 2.79 4.06 -11.74
N GLU A 31 3.08 2.87 -11.26
CA GLU A 31 2.08 1.93 -10.77
C GLU A 31 1.47 2.44 -9.45
N PHE A 32 0.17 2.24 -9.28
CA PHE A 32 -0.49 2.51 -8.00
C PHE A 32 -0.39 1.29 -7.09
N ARG A 33 0.49 1.35 -6.11
CA ARG A 33 0.85 0.16 -5.32
C ARG A 33 0.27 0.10 -3.91
N MET A 34 -0.40 1.15 -3.44
CA MET A 34 -0.85 1.29 -2.04
C MET A 34 -1.77 0.15 -1.56
N ILE A 35 -2.45 -0.55 -2.46
CA ILE A 35 -3.31 -1.67 -2.08
C ILE A 35 -2.46 -2.91 -1.83
N ASP A 36 -1.58 -3.25 -2.77
CA ASP A 36 -0.93 -4.56 -2.88
C ASP A 36 0.49 -4.60 -2.30
N ASP A 37 1.11 -3.45 -2.11
CA ASP A 37 2.43 -3.39 -1.48
C ASP A 37 2.41 -3.99 -0.07
N PRO A 38 3.53 -4.58 0.37
CA PRO A 38 3.71 -4.93 1.78
C PRO A 38 3.36 -3.75 2.66
N ASP A 39 2.55 -3.99 3.70
CA ASP A 39 2.06 -2.96 4.62
C ASP A 39 1.06 -1.95 4.03
N GLY A 40 0.54 -2.20 2.81
CA GLY A 40 -0.55 -1.48 2.20
C GLY A 40 -1.94 -1.82 2.79
N ILE A 41 -3.00 -1.37 2.08
CA ILE A 41 -4.38 -1.50 2.58
C ILE A 41 -4.82 -2.97 2.68
N LEU A 42 -4.42 -3.81 1.73
CA LEU A 42 -4.74 -5.25 1.75
C LEU A 42 -4.09 -5.95 2.96
N ASN A 43 -2.88 -5.52 3.34
CA ASN A 43 -2.22 -6.03 4.54
C ASN A 43 -2.98 -5.65 5.82
N LEU A 44 -3.53 -4.42 5.90
CA LEU A 44 -4.45 -4.04 6.99
C LEU A 44 -5.66 -4.95 7.05
N TYR A 45 -6.31 -5.18 5.90
CA TYR A 45 -7.49 -6.04 5.79
C TYR A 45 -7.22 -7.46 6.33
N TYR A 46 -6.13 -8.09 5.87
CA TYR A 46 -5.78 -9.44 6.32
C TYR A 46 -5.48 -9.52 7.82
N ASN A 47 -4.78 -8.54 8.37
CA ASN A 47 -4.46 -8.53 9.80
C ASN A 47 -5.64 -8.14 10.69
N PHE A 48 -6.67 -7.49 10.12
CA PHE A 48 -7.89 -7.14 10.84
C PHE A 48 -8.89 -8.29 10.86
N TYR A 49 -9.02 -9.05 9.75
CA TYR A 49 -10.13 -9.98 9.57
C TYR A 49 -9.71 -11.43 9.32
N LYS A 50 -8.63 -11.69 8.60
CA LYS A 50 -8.16 -13.06 8.30
C LYS A 50 -7.22 -13.60 9.39
N ASN A 51 -6.28 -12.80 9.87
CA ASN A 51 -5.35 -13.12 10.96
C ASN A 51 -5.67 -12.31 12.23
N ARG A 52 -6.93 -12.31 12.63
CA ARG A 52 -7.45 -11.41 13.64
C ARG A 52 -6.81 -11.61 15.02
N SER A 53 -6.06 -10.62 15.48
CA SER A 53 -5.68 -10.41 16.86
C SER A 53 -5.40 -8.93 17.10
N ILE A 54 -5.54 -8.46 18.32
CA ILE A 54 -5.25 -7.07 18.67
C ILE A 54 -3.78 -6.69 18.39
N ASN A 55 -2.87 -7.65 18.58
CA ASN A 55 -1.45 -7.48 18.29
C ASN A 55 -1.21 -7.35 16.79
N ASN A 56 -1.82 -8.21 15.97
CA ASN A 56 -1.68 -8.17 14.51
C ASN A 56 -2.24 -6.87 13.93
N SER A 57 -3.44 -6.48 14.38
CA SER A 57 -4.09 -5.25 13.92
C SER A 57 -3.27 -4.01 14.26
N SER A 58 -2.79 -3.92 15.50
CA SER A 58 -1.98 -2.79 15.96
C SER A 58 -0.64 -2.71 15.25
N ASN A 59 0.01 -3.85 15.06
CA ASN A 59 1.28 -3.94 14.34
C ASN A 59 1.11 -3.59 12.85
N ALA A 60 0.01 -4.03 12.23
CA ALA A 60 -0.31 -3.67 10.85
C ALA A 60 -0.53 -2.16 10.67
N ILE A 61 -1.23 -1.50 11.60
CA ILE A 61 -1.41 -0.05 11.58
C ILE A 61 -0.05 0.68 11.73
N MET A 62 0.81 0.22 12.61
CA MET A 62 2.15 0.80 12.75
C MET A 62 2.95 0.69 11.46
N ARG A 63 2.94 -0.48 10.82
CA ARG A 63 3.64 -0.71 9.56
C ARG A 63 3.04 0.11 8.43
N PHE A 64 1.71 0.21 8.36
CA PHE A 64 1.04 1.08 7.38
C PHE A 64 1.44 2.55 7.54
N LYS A 65 1.49 3.08 8.78
CA LYS A 65 2.00 4.44 9.03
C LYS A 65 3.43 4.61 8.51
N ASN A 66 4.30 3.67 8.81
CA ASN A 66 5.68 3.70 8.33
C ASN A 66 5.76 3.63 6.80
N TYR A 67 4.92 2.80 6.18
CA TYR A 67 4.81 2.71 4.72
C TYR A 67 4.43 4.07 4.10
N ILE A 68 3.42 4.75 4.64
CA ILE A 68 3.02 6.09 4.17
C ILE A 68 4.15 7.12 4.35
N HIS A 69 4.86 7.09 5.49
CA HIS A 69 6.04 7.97 5.70
C HIS A 69 7.15 7.69 4.68
N ASN A 70 7.39 6.42 4.36
CA ASN A 70 8.41 6.02 3.39
C ASN A 70 8.03 6.45 1.96
N LEU A 71 6.78 6.34 1.57
CA LEU A 71 6.29 6.83 0.27
C LEU A 71 6.59 8.32 0.10
N ILE A 72 6.31 9.14 1.11
CA ILE A 72 6.58 10.58 1.07
C ILE A 72 8.08 10.86 1.03
N SER A 73 8.87 10.11 1.80
CA SER A 73 10.33 10.29 1.84
C SER A 73 10.99 9.95 0.51
N LEU A 74 10.49 8.93 -0.18
CA LEU A 74 10.95 8.58 -1.52
C LEU A 74 10.65 9.69 -2.53
N GLU A 75 9.48 10.30 -2.46
CA GLU A 75 9.10 11.42 -3.34
C GLU A 75 9.89 12.70 -3.07
N MET A 76 10.23 12.97 -1.81
CA MET A 76 11.04 14.14 -1.45
C MET A 76 12.46 14.07 -2.02
N ASN A 77 12.98 12.87 -2.28
CA ASN A 77 14.30 12.65 -2.86
C ASN A 77 14.31 12.69 -4.40
N VAL A 78 13.13 12.76 -5.03
CA VAL A 78 13.01 12.88 -6.48
C VAL A 78 12.90 14.35 -6.84
N ASN A 79 13.91 14.89 -7.52
CA ASN A 79 13.97 16.30 -7.96
C ASN A 79 12.95 16.69 -9.03
N ASN A 80 12.02 15.82 -9.37
CA ASN A 80 11.01 16.05 -10.38
C ASN A 80 9.66 16.36 -9.74
N GLU A 81 9.24 17.63 -9.78
CA GLU A 81 7.95 18.08 -9.22
C GLU A 81 6.73 17.37 -9.82
N ASN A 82 6.87 16.82 -11.02
CA ASN A 82 5.80 16.04 -11.68
C ASN A 82 5.60 14.65 -11.06
N ILE A 83 6.46 14.21 -10.18
CA ILE A 83 6.43 12.88 -9.52
C ILE A 83 5.92 12.98 -8.07
N LYS A 84 5.70 14.18 -7.54
CA LYS A 84 5.16 14.37 -6.18
C LYS A 84 3.67 14.03 -6.12
N ILE A 85 3.39 12.74 -6.11
CA ILE A 85 2.03 12.18 -6.12
C ILE A 85 1.45 12.21 -4.72
N TYR A 86 2.26 11.89 -3.72
CA TYR A 86 1.88 11.85 -2.31
C TYR A 86 2.34 13.11 -1.62
N ASN A 87 1.51 14.08 -1.59
CA ASN A 87 1.76 15.34 -0.92
C ASN A 87 1.70 15.15 0.63
N LYS A 88 2.16 16.15 1.40
CA LYS A 88 2.09 16.16 2.87
C LYS A 88 0.68 15.91 3.42
N ASN A 89 -0.35 16.19 2.65
CA ASN A 89 -1.75 15.93 3.04
C ASN A 89 -2.07 14.43 3.15
N ILE A 90 -1.31 13.53 2.53
CA ILE A 90 -1.54 12.09 2.69
C ILE A 90 -1.34 11.64 4.12
N LEU A 91 -0.45 12.28 4.90
CA LEU A 91 -0.28 11.97 6.32
C LEU A 91 -1.56 12.24 7.09
N SER A 92 -2.15 13.43 6.95
CA SER A 92 -3.40 13.77 7.61
C SER A 92 -4.57 12.91 7.15
N LEU A 93 -4.66 12.60 5.86
CA LEU A 93 -5.66 11.68 5.31
C LEU A 93 -5.49 10.26 5.87
N SER A 94 -4.25 9.80 6.02
CA SER A 94 -3.96 8.48 6.58
C SER A 94 -4.27 8.42 8.08
N ASP A 95 -4.00 9.47 8.84
CA ASP A 95 -4.37 9.54 10.25
C ASP A 95 -5.90 9.59 10.43
N GLU A 96 -6.62 10.34 9.59
CA GLU A 96 -8.09 10.33 9.53
C GLU A 96 -8.60 8.93 9.19
N TYR A 97 -8.01 8.29 8.19
CA TYR A 97 -8.38 6.93 7.78
C TYR A 97 -8.22 5.94 8.93
N ILE A 98 -7.06 5.93 9.61
CA ILE A 98 -6.80 5.04 10.74
C ILE A 98 -7.82 5.27 11.87
N LYS A 99 -8.15 6.53 12.16
CA LYS A 99 -9.18 6.87 13.15
C LYS A 99 -10.54 6.29 12.76
N ASN A 100 -10.89 6.30 11.47
CA ASN A 100 -12.18 5.83 10.97
C ASN A 100 -12.27 4.29 10.85
N ILE A 101 -11.15 3.58 10.78
CA ILE A 101 -11.11 2.10 10.73
C ILE A 101 -10.83 1.47 12.10
N THR A 102 -10.78 2.26 13.18
CA THR A 102 -10.57 1.78 14.54
C THR A 102 -11.68 2.30 15.47
N THR A 103 -12.12 1.47 16.41
CA THR A 103 -13.16 1.84 17.40
C THR A 103 -12.57 2.41 18.66
N VAL A 104 -11.47 1.83 19.12
CA VAL A 104 -10.77 2.21 20.35
C VAL A 104 -9.27 2.13 20.11
N ASP A 105 -8.55 3.08 20.67
CA ASP A 105 -7.12 3.04 20.79
C ASP A 105 -6.69 3.24 22.23
N TYR A 106 -5.64 2.54 22.66
CA TYR A 106 -5.08 2.67 24.00
C TYR A 106 -3.58 2.39 23.99
N ASN A 107 -2.92 2.90 25.01
CA ASN A 107 -1.49 2.75 25.17
C ASN A 107 -1.13 1.48 25.94
N SER A 108 -0.21 0.68 25.43
CA SER A 108 0.23 -0.58 26.02
C SER A 108 1.70 -0.85 25.71
N PHE A 109 2.25 -1.85 26.37
CA PHE A 109 3.55 -2.42 26.03
C PHE A 109 3.41 -3.94 25.80
N PRO A 110 2.89 -4.35 24.64
CA PRO A 110 2.72 -5.76 24.36
C PRO A 110 4.07 -6.46 24.19
N GLN A 111 4.11 -7.72 24.60
CA GLN A 111 5.35 -8.49 24.65
C GLN A 111 6.04 -8.62 23.27
N PHE A 112 5.26 -8.66 22.18
CA PHE A 112 5.81 -8.75 20.83
C PHE A 112 6.67 -7.53 20.45
N ILE A 113 6.38 -6.35 20.98
CA ILE A 113 7.20 -5.15 20.78
C ILE A 113 8.58 -5.33 21.40
N ALA A 114 8.67 -5.97 22.60
CA ALA A 114 9.95 -6.26 23.23
C ALA A 114 10.82 -7.21 22.36
N ILE A 115 10.17 -8.12 21.63
CA ILE A 115 10.86 -9.05 20.73
C ILE A 115 11.33 -8.33 19.45
N GLN A 116 10.49 -7.47 18.86
CA GLN A 116 10.78 -6.79 17.60
C GLN A 116 11.77 -5.61 17.75
N THR A 117 11.82 -4.98 18.92
CA THR A 117 12.58 -3.74 19.10
C THR A 117 14.07 -3.93 19.37
N GLY A 118 14.61 -5.13 19.38
CA GLY A 118 16.02 -5.39 19.61
C GLY A 118 16.57 -4.90 20.97
N PHE A 119 17.77 -5.34 21.30
CA PHE A 119 18.39 -5.15 22.61
C PHE A 119 18.57 -3.70 23.04
N LEU A 120 18.97 -2.81 22.14
CA LEU A 120 19.26 -1.40 22.48
C LEU A 120 17.97 -0.62 22.84
N LYS A 121 16.89 -0.77 22.08
CA LYS A 121 15.62 -0.15 22.40
C LYS A 121 15.01 -0.71 23.70
N LYS A 122 15.12 -2.03 23.91
CA LYS A 122 14.68 -2.67 25.14
C LYS A 122 15.37 -2.06 26.37
N ASN A 123 16.70 -1.90 26.31
CA ASN A 123 17.47 -1.31 27.41
C ASN A 123 17.15 0.16 27.61
N TYR A 124 16.95 0.93 26.54
CA TYR A 124 16.49 2.32 26.64
C TYR A 124 15.16 2.43 27.38
N PHE A 125 14.19 1.57 27.08
CA PHE A 125 12.90 1.57 27.77
C PHE A 125 13.03 1.17 29.24
N HIS A 126 13.83 0.16 29.55
CA HIS A 126 14.11 -0.22 30.94
C HIS A 126 14.77 0.92 31.71
N PHE A 127 15.73 1.60 31.14
CA PHE A 127 16.42 2.75 31.71
C PHE A 127 15.46 3.93 31.93
N LYS A 128 14.63 4.25 30.96
CA LYS A 128 13.61 5.31 31.07
C LYS A 128 12.59 4.98 32.17
N LYS A 129 12.12 3.75 32.25
CA LYS A 129 11.23 3.31 33.32
C LYS A 129 11.86 3.39 34.71
N LYS A 130 13.14 3.07 34.82
CA LYS A 130 13.89 3.15 36.09
C LYS A 130 14.10 4.61 36.57
N LEU A 131 14.36 5.52 35.64
CA LEU A 131 14.60 6.95 35.95
C LEU A 131 13.33 7.73 36.27
N PHE A 132 12.27 7.49 35.53
CA PHE A 132 11.05 8.30 35.56
C PHE A 132 9.86 7.61 36.25
N GLY A 133 10.05 6.38 36.72
CA GLY A 133 9.01 5.57 37.37
C GLY A 133 7.87 5.17 36.45
N SER A 134 6.88 4.42 36.96
CA SER A 134 5.72 3.97 36.18
C SER A 134 4.71 5.07 35.85
N LYS A 135 4.92 6.29 36.34
CA LYS A 135 4.03 7.45 36.11
C LYS A 135 4.19 8.09 34.72
N THR A 136 5.19 7.74 33.94
CA THR A 136 5.26 8.19 32.55
C THR A 136 4.26 7.39 31.72
N ASN A 137 3.02 7.86 31.67
CA ASN A 137 1.98 7.43 30.72
C ASN A 137 2.36 7.70 29.25
N GLU A 138 3.58 8.13 28.98
CA GLU A 138 4.14 8.23 27.64
C GLU A 138 4.45 6.82 27.12
N SER A 139 3.48 6.31 26.59
CA SER A 139 3.17 5.05 26.01
C SER A 139 4.16 4.60 24.98
N PHE A 140 4.53 3.41 25.17
CA PHE A 140 5.50 2.74 24.36
C PHE A 140 4.93 2.23 23.03
N PHE A 141 3.63 1.98 22.97
CA PHE A 141 2.97 1.48 21.78
C PHE A 141 1.46 1.72 21.84
N LYS A 142 0.90 2.17 20.72
CA LYS A 142 -0.53 2.39 20.59
C LYS A 142 -1.20 1.16 20.03
N MET A 143 -2.12 0.61 20.79
CA MET A 143 -2.94 -0.54 20.40
C MET A 143 -4.25 -0.07 19.80
N TYR A 144 -4.79 -0.84 18.86
CA TYR A 144 -5.98 -0.48 18.11
C TYR A 144 -6.95 -1.65 18.00
N LEU A 145 -8.25 -1.37 18.18
CA LEU A 145 -9.33 -2.29 17.89
C LEU A 145 -9.96 -1.91 16.56
N PRO A 146 -9.98 -2.83 15.56
CA PRO A 146 -10.60 -2.56 14.27
C PRO A 146 -12.13 -2.42 14.38
N VAL A 147 -12.70 -1.64 13.47
CA VAL A 147 -14.14 -1.62 13.19
C VAL A 147 -14.58 -2.95 12.56
N ASN A 148 -15.89 -3.12 12.28
CA ASN A 148 -16.35 -4.26 11.48
C ASN A 148 -15.89 -4.13 10.01
N GLU A 149 -15.96 -5.23 9.27
CA GLU A 149 -15.42 -5.35 7.90
C GLU A 149 -16.12 -4.40 6.93
N ASP A 150 -17.44 -4.24 7.01
CA ASP A 150 -18.22 -3.35 6.12
C ASP A 150 -17.79 -1.89 6.28
N ILE A 151 -17.58 -1.44 7.53
CA ILE A 151 -17.09 -0.10 7.82
C ILE A 151 -15.69 0.08 7.28
N PHE A 152 -14.80 -0.92 7.47
CA PHE A 152 -13.44 -0.88 6.95
C PHE A 152 -13.41 -0.72 5.43
N LEU A 153 -14.16 -1.56 4.70
CA LEU A 153 -14.24 -1.49 3.25
C LEU A 153 -14.76 -0.14 2.78
N LYS A 154 -15.83 0.35 3.43
CA LYS A 154 -16.39 1.69 3.14
C LYS A 154 -15.35 2.81 3.36
N GLN A 155 -14.66 2.79 4.49
CA GLN A 155 -13.66 3.82 4.81
C GLN A 155 -12.43 3.72 3.91
N SER A 156 -12.03 2.52 3.51
CA SER A 156 -10.95 2.29 2.54
C SER A 156 -11.28 2.87 1.17
N LYS A 157 -12.51 2.69 0.69
CA LYS A 157 -12.99 3.31 -0.56
C LYS A 157 -12.97 4.84 -0.48
N ILE A 158 -13.42 5.42 0.63
CA ILE A 158 -13.40 6.87 0.85
C ILE A 158 -11.96 7.39 0.84
N TYR A 159 -11.06 6.72 1.55
CA TYR A 159 -9.65 7.08 1.64
C TYR A 159 -8.97 7.03 0.26
N LEU A 160 -9.14 5.93 -0.47
CA LEU A 160 -8.62 5.77 -1.83
C LEU A 160 -9.14 6.86 -2.77
N ASN A 161 -10.44 7.13 -2.74
CA ASN A 161 -11.03 8.19 -3.56
C ASN A 161 -10.44 9.57 -3.26
N LYS A 162 -10.22 9.90 -1.97
CA LYS A 162 -9.57 11.15 -1.58
C LYS A 162 -8.15 11.26 -2.16
N ILE A 163 -7.35 10.19 -2.07
CA ILE A 163 -5.99 10.17 -2.62
C ILE A 163 -5.99 10.29 -4.14
N LEU A 164 -6.77 9.47 -4.82
CA LEU A 164 -6.79 9.40 -6.28
C LEU A 164 -7.30 10.70 -6.92
N ARG A 165 -8.22 11.41 -6.25
CA ARG A 165 -8.79 12.67 -6.76
C ARG A 165 -8.01 13.91 -6.37
N TYR A 166 -7.10 13.81 -5.43
CA TYR A 166 -6.40 14.96 -4.88
C TYR A 166 -5.70 15.81 -5.96
N GLN A 167 -5.01 15.19 -6.91
CA GLN A 167 -4.30 15.91 -7.99
C GLN A 167 -5.23 16.61 -8.99
N PHE A 168 -6.50 16.32 -8.89
CA PHE A 168 -7.51 16.82 -9.83
C PHE A 168 -8.51 17.76 -9.16
N GLU A 169 -8.19 18.25 -7.98
CA GLU A 169 -9.07 19.12 -7.21
C GLU A 169 -9.46 20.34 -8.07
N GLY A 170 -10.76 20.64 -8.14
CA GLY A 170 -11.31 21.68 -8.98
C GLY A 170 -11.44 21.33 -10.48
N LYS A 171 -11.04 20.13 -10.92
CA LYS A 171 -11.17 19.69 -12.32
C LYS A 171 -12.25 18.63 -12.47
N LYS A 172 -13.07 18.74 -13.52
CA LYS A 172 -14.00 17.67 -13.89
C LYS A 172 -13.23 16.50 -14.51
N ILE A 173 -13.38 15.31 -13.93
CA ILE A 173 -12.77 14.07 -14.42
C ILE A 173 -13.85 13.05 -14.59
N ASP A 174 -13.90 12.46 -15.78
CA ASP A 174 -14.86 11.39 -16.06
C ASP A 174 -14.38 10.05 -15.55
N HIS A 175 -13.11 9.71 -15.83
CA HIS A 175 -12.52 8.42 -15.47
C HIS A 175 -11.08 8.56 -14.95
N ILE A 176 -10.78 7.80 -13.90
CA ILE A 176 -9.40 7.61 -13.39
C ILE A 176 -8.89 6.27 -13.88
N VAL A 177 -7.70 6.26 -14.46
CA VAL A 177 -6.98 5.05 -14.87
C VAL A 177 -5.81 4.81 -13.92
N LEU A 178 -5.69 3.58 -13.45
CA LEU A 178 -4.58 3.12 -12.61
C LEU A 178 -3.86 1.98 -13.32
N ASP A 179 -2.54 2.00 -13.31
CA ASP A 179 -1.73 0.87 -13.75
C ASP A 179 -1.36 0.00 -12.57
N GLN A 180 -1.57 -1.31 -12.72
CA GLN A 180 -1.18 -2.36 -11.78
C GLN A 180 -1.55 -2.08 -10.31
N ALA A 181 -2.76 -1.57 -10.06
CA ALA A 181 -3.21 -1.22 -8.71
C ALA A 181 -3.28 -2.41 -7.74
N PHE A 182 -3.32 -3.63 -8.26
CA PHE A 182 -3.25 -4.88 -7.51
C PHE A 182 -2.90 -6.05 -8.45
N ASN A 183 -2.47 -7.16 -7.88
CA ASN A 183 -2.13 -8.36 -8.64
C ASN A 183 -3.32 -9.34 -8.75
N MET A 184 -3.16 -10.34 -9.63
CA MET A 184 -4.22 -11.33 -9.88
C MET A 184 -4.41 -12.32 -8.72
N LEU A 185 -3.40 -12.55 -7.88
CA LEU A 185 -3.46 -13.53 -6.81
C LEU A 185 -4.45 -13.12 -5.71
N ASN A 186 -4.59 -11.81 -5.47
CA ASN A 186 -5.46 -11.24 -4.44
C ASN A 186 -6.63 -10.47 -5.05
N PHE A 187 -7.03 -10.84 -6.28
CA PHE A 187 -8.00 -10.11 -7.08
C PHE A 187 -9.31 -9.80 -6.35
N ALA A 188 -9.96 -10.82 -5.77
CA ALA A 188 -11.29 -10.67 -5.17
C ALA A 188 -11.27 -9.70 -3.97
N ASP A 189 -10.27 -9.85 -3.08
CA ASP A 189 -10.15 -8.98 -1.91
C ASP A 189 -9.78 -7.56 -2.33
N SER A 190 -8.85 -7.40 -3.28
CA SER A 190 -8.41 -6.08 -3.77
C SER A 190 -9.49 -5.35 -4.55
N PHE A 191 -10.30 -6.07 -5.32
CA PHE A 191 -11.43 -5.52 -6.07
C PHE A 191 -12.46 -4.88 -5.15
N SER A 192 -12.65 -5.43 -3.95
CA SER A 192 -13.61 -4.93 -2.95
C SER A 192 -13.34 -3.49 -2.49
N PHE A 193 -12.12 -2.97 -2.69
CA PHE A 193 -11.75 -1.60 -2.33
C PHE A 193 -12.18 -0.53 -3.36
N PHE A 194 -12.81 -0.93 -4.45
CA PHE A 194 -13.25 -0.01 -5.48
C PHE A 194 -14.75 -0.10 -5.73
N ASP A 195 -15.34 1.02 -6.17
CA ASP A 195 -16.68 1.08 -6.71
C ASP A 195 -16.63 1.38 -8.20
N ASN A 196 -17.53 0.76 -8.97
CA ASN A 196 -17.67 1.02 -10.42
C ASN A 196 -16.37 0.89 -11.21
N VAL A 197 -15.55 -0.10 -10.87
CA VAL A 197 -14.27 -0.32 -11.54
C VAL A 197 -14.45 -1.23 -12.77
N LYS A 198 -13.72 -0.89 -13.83
CA LYS A 198 -13.51 -1.76 -14.99
C LYS A 198 -12.05 -2.20 -15.02
N ILE A 199 -11.81 -3.46 -15.33
CA ILE A 199 -10.49 -4.05 -15.38
C ILE A 199 -10.19 -4.46 -16.80
N ILE A 200 -8.98 -4.13 -17.24
CA ILE A 200 -8.39 -4.60 -18.49
C ILE A 200 -7.24 -5.50 -18.12
N LEU A 201 -7.45 -6.81 -18.32
CA LEU A 201 -6.40 -7.81 -18.14
C LEU A 201 -5.56 -7.86 -19.41
N VAL A 202 -4.27 -7.58 -19.26
CA VAL A 202 -3.31 -7.62 -20.36
C VAL A 202 -2.46 -8.87 -20.22
N THR A 203 -2.57 -9.77 -21.19
CA THR A 203 -1.81 -11.01 -21.27
C THR A 203 -0.85 -10.97 -22.44
N ARG A 204 0.26 -11.69 -22.34
CA ARG A 204 1.27 -11.86 -23.38
C ARG A 204 1.85 -13.26 -23.29
N ASP A 205 2.37 -13.76 -24.42
CA ASP A 205 3.10 -15.03 -24.46
C ASP A 205 4.24 -15.02 -23.40
N PRO A 206 4.28 -16.00 -22.47
CA PRO A 206 5.28 -16.06 -21.41
C PRO A 206 6.73 -16.04 -21.93
N ARG A 207 6.98 -16.65 -23.11
CA ARG A 207 8.30 -16.64 -23.76
C ARG A 207 8.73 -15.23 -24.15
N GLY A 208 7.76 -14.43 -24.63
CA GLY A 208 7.98 -13.03 -24.97
C GLY A 208 8.23 -12.16 -23.73
N ILE A 209 7.56 -12.48 -22.61
CA ILE A 209 7.78 -11.83 -21.31
C ILE A 209 9.18 -12.16 -20.79
N TYR A 210 9.56 -13.45 -20.75
CA TYR A 210 10.90 -13.90 -20.34
C TYR A 210 12.01 -13.20 -21.11
N ASN A 211 11.92 -13.21 -22.45
CA ASN A 211 12.91 -12.55 -23.31
C ASN A 211 13.00 -11.04 -23.04
N SER A 212 11.88 -10.37 -22.85
CA SER A 212 11.87 -8.94 -22.49
C SER A 212 12.55 -8.67 -21.16
N MET A 213 12.28 -9.49 -20.13
CA MET A 213 12.89 -9.35 -18.82
C MET A 213 14.40 -9.61 -18.84
N LYS A 214 14.83 -10.64 -19.59
CA LYS A 214 16.22 -10.99 -19.78
C LYS A 214 16.98 -9.86 -20.50
N THR A 215 16.43 -9.33 -21.58
CA THR A 215 17.04 -8.24 -22.37
C THR A 215 17.16 -6.96 -21.56
N ARG A 216 16.14 -6.62 -20.77
CA ARG A 216 16.14 -5.43 -19.90
C ARG A 216 16.92 -5.63 -18.61
N ARG A 217 17.46 -6.82 -18.33
CA ARG A 217 18.14 -7.19 -17.08
C ARG A 217 17.30 -6.81 -15.84
N SER A 218 16.01 -7.07 -15.90
CA SER A 218 15.10 -6.76 -14.79
C SER A 218 15.50 -7.56 -13.55
N LEU A 219 15.72 -6.88 -12.43
CA LEU A 219 16.02 -7.52 -11.14
C LEU A 219 14.77 -7.95 -10.37
N ALA A 220 13.58 -7.54 -10.83
CA ALA A 220 12.32 -7.82 -10.15
C ALA A 220 11.80 -9.25 -10.37
N TYR A 221 12.36 -9.98 -11.34
CA TYR A 221 11.85 -11.27 -11.77
C TYR A 221 12.98 -12.27 -12.01
N PRO A 222 12.74 -13.58 -11.86
CA PRO A 222 13.78 -14.61 -12.01
C PRO A 222 14.12 -14.88 -13.48
N ASN A 223 14.77 -13.91 -14.13
CA ASN A 223 15.15 -13.98 -15.55
C ASN A 223 16.52 -14.63 -15.81
N TYR A 224 17.20 -15.08 -14.76
CA TYR A 224 18.54 -15.69 -14.82
C TYR A 224 18.53 -17.19 -15.12
N SER A 225 17.42 -17.88 -14.86
CA SER A 225 17.22 -19.31 -15.13
C SER A 225 15.84 -19.56 -15.71
N LEU A 226 15.80 -20.37 -16.79
CA LEU A 226 14.53 -20.74 -17.41
C LEU A 226 13.71 -21.66 -16.50
N ASP A 227 14.35 -22.57 -15.77
CA ASP A 227 13.66 -23.50 -14.86
C ASP A 227 12.98 -22.73 -13.72
N VAL A 228 13.71 -21.78 -13.09
CA VAL A 228 13.14 -20.93 -12.02
C VAL A 228 12.04 -20.02 -12.58
N TRP A 229 12.19 -19.53 -13.80
CA TRP A 229 11.15 -18.76 -14.47
C TRP A 229 9.88 -19.57 -14.67
N THR A 230 10.02 -20.81 -15.18
CA THR A 230 8.88 -21.69 -15.46
C THR A 230 8.11 -22.01 -14.19
N GLU A 231 8.82 -22.32 -13.10
CA GLU A 231 8.22 -22.55 -11.78
C GLU A 231 7.51 -21.31 -11.21
N TRP A 232 8.12 -20.14 -11.41
CA TRP A 232 7.55 -18.87 -10.92
C TRP A 232 6.32 -18.43 -11.71
N TYR A 233 6.31 -18.69 -13.02
CA TYR A 233 5.24 -18.20 -13.91
C TYR A 233 4.03 -19.14 -13.96
N GLY A 234 4.23 -20.46 -13.83
CA GLY A 234 3.20 -21.50 -13.93
C GLY A 234 2.37 -21.64 -12.69
#